data_f3948227d69168907905c08e9c050777
#
_entry.id   f3948227d69168907905c08e9c050777
#
_cell.length_a   1.000
_cell.length_b   1.000
_cell.length_c   1.000
_cell.angle_alpha   90.00
_cell.angle_beta   90.00
_cell.angle_gamma   90.00
#
_symmetry.space_group_name_H-M   'P 1'
#
loop_
_entity.id
_entity.type
_entity.pdbx_description
1 polymer ?
#
loop_
_entity_poly.entity_id
_entity_poly.type
_entity_poly.pdbx_seq_one_letter_code
_entity_poly.pdbx_strand_id
1 'polypeptide(L)'
;MEYTFRIKEGRKTIPVVEFADSQYALAGEFLLAERSILKEINALLQNASDGELSGNCFTLRLSGADAEITNDVTGSSLTVNREELKDLAGDYGDEVRRLRKRK
;
A
#
# COMPACT_ATOMS: atom_id res chain seq x y z
N MET A 1 9.78 3.72 8.88
CA MET A 1 8.29 3.75 8.88
C MET A 1 7.79 2.66 9.83
N GLU A 2 7.23 3.08 10.94
CA GLU A 2 6.67 2.14 11.92
C GLU A 2 5.17 2.03 11.74
N TYR A 3 4.65 0.82 11.73
CA TYR A 3 3.23 0.60 11.52
C TYR A 3 2.76 -0.70 12.20
N THR A 4 1.45 -0.74 12.44
CA THR A 4 0.76 -1.93 12.89
C THR A 4 -0.50 -2.08 12.04
N PHE A 5 -1.18 -3.21 12.19
CA PHE A 5 -2.43 -3.45 11.48
C PHE A 5 -3.58 -3.52 12.47
N ARG A 6 -4.63 -2.76 12.15
CA ARG A 6 -5.91 -2.84 12.83
C ARG A 6 -6.87 -3.57 11.91
N ILE A 7 -7.74 -4.37 12.48
CA ILE A 7 -8.72 -5.10 11.68
C ILE A 7 -10.03 -4.33 11.68
N LYS A 8 -10.51 -4.00 10.47
CA LYS A 8 -11.82 -3.39 10.30
C LYS A 8 -12.81 -4.49 9.97
N GLU A 9 -13.80 -4.68 10.84
CA GLU A 9 -14.84 -5.69 10.66
C GLU A 9 -16.07 -5.06 10.02
N GLY A 10 -16.71 -5.83 9.15
CA GLY A 10 -17.91 -5.43 8.43
C GLY A 10 -18.31 -6.60 7.56
N ARG A 11 -18.80 -6.34 6.35
CA ARG A 11 -19.11 -7.41 5.39
C ARG A 11 -17.87 -8.25 5.07
N LYS A 12 -16.69 -7.60 5.08
CA LYS A 12 -15.42 -8.26 4.92
C LYS A 12 -14.52 -7.82 6.06
N THR A 13 -13.66 -8.72 6.50
CA THR A 13 -12.61 -8.40 7.47
C THR A 13 -11.41 -7.89 6.70
N ILE A 14 -11.04 -6.64 6.94
CA ILE A 14 -10.03 -5.94 6.16
C ILE A 14 -8.96 -5.37 7.08
N PRO A 15 -7.65 -5.59 6.78
CA PRO A 15 -6.62 -4.94 7.57
C PRO A 15 -6.50 -3.47 7.18
N VAL A 16 -6.27 -2.62 8.17
CA VAL A 16 -6.03 -1.20 8.00
C VAL A 16 -4.68 -0.88 8.64
N VAL A 17 -3.82 -0.19 7.90
CA VAL A 17 -2.50 0.17 8.41
C VAL A 17 -2.61 1.37 9.32
N GLU A 18 -2.00 1.29 10.50
CA GLU A 18 -1.88 2.41 11.42
C GLU A 18 -0.42 2.76 11.60
N PHE A 19 -0.06 4.00 11.36
CA PHE A 19 1.32 4.46 11.43
C PHE A 19 1.58 5.21 12.72
N ALA A 20 2.78 5.02 13.28
CA ALA A 20 3.23 5.81 14.42
C ALA A 20 3.36 7.29 14.04
N ASP A 21 3.73 7.57 12.78
CA ASP A 21 3.88 8.92 12.25
C ASP A 21 2.82 9.16 11.18
N SER A 22 1.95 10.14 11.39
CA SER A 22 0.83 10.45 10.50
C SER A 22 1.26 10.88 9.10
N GLN A 23 2.51 11.26 8.89
CA GLN A 23 2.99 11.63 7.55
C GLN A 23 2.86 10.50 6.54
N TYR A 24 2.80 9.25 7.02
CA TYR A 24 2.69 8.07 6.16
C TYR A 24 1.25 7.63 5.90
N ALA A 25 0.27 8.35 6.42
CA ALA A 25 -1.14 7.96 6.31
C ALA A 25 -1.58 7.67 4.88
N LEU A 26 -1.08 8.43 3.90
CA LEU A 26 -1.44 8.25 2.50
C LEU A 26 -1.07 6.85 1.97
N ALA A 27 0.03 6.28 2.45
CA ALA A 27 0.44 4.92 2.05
C ALA A 27 -0.58 3.88 2.52
N GLY A 28 -1.14 4.05 3.71
CA GLY A 28 -2.19 3.17 4.22
C GLY A 28 -3.47 3.32 3.42
N GLU A 29 -3.87 4.54 3.10
CA GLU A 29 -5.04 4.81 2.27
C GLU A 29 -4.90 4.19 0.89
N PHE A 30 -3.71 4.27 0.30
CA PHE A 30 -3.39 3.67 -0.99
C PHE A 30 -3.62 2.15 -0.97
N LEU A 31 -3.05 1.46 0.00
CA LEU A 31 -3.17 0.01 0.10
C LEU A 31 -4.61 -0.41 0.35
N LEU A 32 -5.34 0.35 1.18
CA LEU A 32 -6.73 0.07 1.46
C LEU A 32 -7.60 0.25 0.22
N ALA A 33 -7.42 1.36 -0.49
CA ALA A 33 -8.23 1.70 -1.67
C ALA A 33 -7.94 0.77 -2.85
N GLU A 34 -6.68 0.33 -2.99
CA GLU A 34 -6.24 -0.44 -4.15
C GLU A 34 -5.99 -1.92 -3.81
N ARG A 35 -6.71 -2.46 -2.83
CA ARG A 35 -6.56 -3.87 -2.43
C ARG A 35 -6.76 -4.84 -3.59
N SER A 36 -7.64 -4.51 -4.52
CA SER A 36 -7.97 -5.40 -5.64
C SER A 36 -6.79 -5.63 -6.58
N ILE A 37 -5.82 -4.71 -6.59
CA ILE A 37 -4.61 -4.83 -7.43
C ILE A 37 -3.34 -4.99 -6.60
N LEU A 38 -3.47 -5.48 -5.38
CA LEU A 38 -2.34 -5.64 -4.47
C LEU A 38 -1.26 -6.56 -5.05
N LYS A 39 -1.66 -7.59 -5.79
CA LYS A 39 -0.72 -8.49 -6.46
C LYS A 39 0.15 -7.73 -7.47
N GLU A 40 -0.47 -6.85 -8.25
CA GLU A 40 0.22 -6.03 -9.23
C GLU A 40 1.13 -5.01 -8.55
N ILE A 41 0.67 -4.42 -7.44
CA ILE A 41 1.49 -3.49 -6.65
C ILE A 41 2.75 -4.19 -6.14
N ASN A 42 2.60 -5.36 -5.55
CA ASN A 42 3.74 -6.11 -5.03
C ASN A 42 4.69 -6.57 -6.14
N ALA A 43 4.13 -6.98 -7.28
CA ALA A 43 4.95 -7.38 -8.43
C ALA A 43 5.81 -6.21 -8.93
N LEU A 44 5.22 -5.01 -9.02
CA LEU A 44 5.95 -3.83 -9.45
C LEU A 44 7.05 -3.46 -8.46
N LEU A 45 6.75 -3.50 -7.16
CA LEU A 45 7.73 -3.16 -6.12
C LEU A 45 8.89 -4.14 -6.06
N GLN A 46 8.67 -5.40 -6.41
CA GLN A 46 9.71 -6.42 -6.43
C GLN A 46 10.58 -6.36 -7.67
N ASN A 47 10.10 -5.67 -8.72
CA ASN A 47 10.88 -5.49 -9.94
C ASN A 47 11.95 -4.42 -9.68
N ALA A 48 13.16 -4.65 -10.18
CA ALA A 48 14.25 -3.70 -10.02
C ALA A 48 14.12 -2.45 -10.90
N SER A 49 13.23 -2.49 -11.88
CA SER A 49 13.04 -1.40 -12.85
C SER A 49 12.15 -0.29 -12.29
N ASP A 50 12.30 0.91 -12.84
CA ASP A 50 11.35 1.98 -12.61
C ASP A 50 10.05 1.65 -13.31
N GLY A 51 8.94 2.20 -12.82
CA GLY A 51 7.65 1.92 -13.40
C GLY A 51 6.54 2.74 -12.78
N GLU A 52 5.36 2.55 -13.31
CA GLU A 52 4.18 3.27 -12.85
C GLU A 52 2.97 2.34 -12.92
N LEU A 53 2.10 2.45 -11.92
CA LEU A 53 0.89 1.67 -11.85
C LEU A 53 -0.25 2.56 -11.37
N SER A 54 -1.31 2.65 -12.16
CA SER A 54 -2.51 3.40 -11.78
C SER A 54 -3.64 2.46 -11.40
N GLY A 55 -4.25 2.73 -10.24
CA GLY A 55 -5.42 2.01 -9.77
C GLY A 55 -6.68 2.84 -9.96
N ASN A 56 -7.67 2.62 -9.08
CA ASN A 56 -8.94 3.35 -9.14
C ASN A 56 -8.80 4.82 -8.73
N CYS A 57 -8.03 5.07 -7.67
CA CYS A 57 -7.90 6.42 -7.10
C CYS A 57 -6.46 6.85 -6.90
N PHE A 58 -5.51 5.95 -7.02
CA PHE A 58 -4.11 6.23 -6.72
C PHE A 58 -3.20 5.82 -7.87
N THR A 59 -2.08 6.52 -7.98
CA THR A 59 -1.00 6.16 -8.89
C THR A 59 0.27 5.95 -8.08
N LEU A 60 0.95 4.83 -8.33
CA LEU A 60 2.25 4.52 -7.75
C LEU A 60 3.31 4.69 -8.83
N ARG A 61 4.32 5.52 -8.57
CA ARG A 61 5.43 5.73 -9.48
C ARG A 61 6.74 5.38 -8.79
N LEU A 62 7.51 4.50 -9.41
CA LEU A 62 8.81 4.08 -8.89
C LEU A 62 9.92 4.71 -9.72
N SER A 63 10.85 5.37 -9.04
CA SER A 63 11.99 6.02 -9.67
C SER A 63 13.21 5.87 -8.77
N GLY A 64 14.17 5.06 -9.19
CA GLY A 64 15.36 4.79 -8.38
C GLY A 64 15.01 4.20 -7.02
N ALA A 65 15.49 4.84 -5.97
CA ALA A 65 15.23 4.41 -4.59
C ALA A 65 13.88 4.90 -4.05
N ASP A 66 13.16 5.71 -4.81
CA ASP A 66 11.94 6.39 -4.34
C ASP A 66 10.68 5.74 -4.89
N ALA A 67 9.62 5.79 -4.07
CA ALA A 67 8.27 5.42 -4.46
C ALA A 67 7.37 6.61 -4.16
N GLU A 68 6.70 7.12 -5.18
CA GLU A 68 5.74 8.22 -5.04
C GLU A 68 4.32 7.69 -5.16
N ILE A 69 3.52 7.97 -4.15
CA ILE A 69 2.10 7.61 -4.11
C ILE A 69 1.30 8.88 -4.28
N THR A 70 0.42 8.93 -5.26
CA THR A 70 -0.44 10.09 -5.50
C THR A 70 -1.89 9.68 -5.45
N ASN A 71 -2.68 10.43 -4.69
CA ASN A 71 -4.14 10.29 -4.73
C ASN A 71 -4.63 11.15 -5.91
N ASP A 72 -5.10 10.50 -6.96
CA ASP A 72 -5.48 11.18 -8.21
C ASP A 72 -6.73 12.04 -8.07
N VAL A 73 -7.52 11.79 -7.02
CA VAL A 73 -8.75 12.57 -6.76
C VAL A 73 -8.43 13.87 -6.05
N THR A 74 -7.57 13.83 -5.03
CA THR A 74 -7.25 15.01 -4.22
C THR A 74 -5.98 15.73 -4.62
N GLY A 75 -5.10 15.06 -5.36
CA GLY A 75 -3.79 15.59 -5.73
C GLY A 75 -2.73 15.43 -4.64
N SER A 76 -3.09 14.88 -3.50
CA SER A 76 -2.13 14.65 -2.41
C SER A 76 -1.10 13.59 -2.81
N SER A 77 0.16 13.78 -2.42
CA SER A 77 1.20 12.82 -2.73
C SER A 77 2.13 12.61 -1.54
N LEU A 78 2.81 11.46 -1.57
CA LEU A 78 3.77 11.07 -0.56
C LEU A 78 4.90 10.31 -1.24
N THR A 79 6.14 10.71 -0.97
CA THR A 79 7.31 9.98 -1.45
C THR A 79 7.95 9.26 -0.28
N VAL A 80 8.16 7.96 -0.44
CA VAL A 80 8.80 7.13 0.58
C VAL A 80 9.93 6.33 -0.08
N ASN A 81 10.76 5.71 0.75
CA ASN A 81 11.77 4.80 0.27
C ASN A 81 11.08 3.56 -0.35
N ARG A 82 11.56 3.17 -1.52
CA ARG A 82 10.99 2.06 -2.30
C ARG A 82 11.02 0.73 -1.53
N GLU A 83 12.13 0.45 -0.83
CA GLU A 83 12.25 -0.78 -0.05
C GLU A 83 11.30 -0.80 1.14
N GLU A 84 11.10 0.35 1.79
CA GLU A 84 10.15 0.45 2.89
C GLU A 84 8.72 0.20 2.42
N LEU A 85 8.36 0.74 1.26
CA LEU A 85 7.01 0.50 0.70
C LEU A 85 6.85 -0.95 0.28
N LYS A 86 7.90 -1.55 -0.26
CA LYS A 86 7.90 -2.97 -0.63
C LYS A 86 7.62 -3.85 0.59
N ASP A 87 8.28 -3.57 1.71
CA ASP A 87 8.08 -4.31 2.96
C ASP A 87 6.64 -4.13 3.48
N LEU A 88 6.15 -2.89 3.48
CA LEU A 88 4.79 -2.59 3.92
C LEU A 88 3.75 -3.29 3.06
N ALA A 89 3.87 -3.21 1.74
CA ALA A 89 2.91 -3.83 0.82
C ALA A 89 2.95 -5.36 0.94
N GLY A 90 4.14 -5.92 1.15
CA GLY A 90 4.30 -7.36 1.39
C GLY A 90 3.61 -7.80 2.68
N ASP A 91 3.84 -7.06 3.76
CA ASP A 91 3.22 -7.34 5.06
C ASP A 91 1.69 -7.19 4.97
N TYR A 92 1.22 -6.18 4.27
CA TYR A 92 -0.21 -5.97 4.06
C TYR A 92 -0.84 -7.15 3.31
N GLY A 93 -0.15 -7.64 2.27
CA GLY A 93 -0.59 -8.80 1.51
C GLY A 93 -0.67 -10.05 2.38
N ASP A 94 0.28 -10.24 3.29
CA ASP A 94 0.28 -11.35 4.23
C ASP A 94 -0.92 -11.27 5.17
N GLU A 95 -1.23 -10.07 5.67
CA GLU A 95 -2.39 -9.87 6.53
C GLU A 95 -3.70 -10.15 5.79
N VAL A 96 -3.83 -9.71 4.54
CA VAL A 96 -5.02 -9.98 3.73
C VAL A 96 -5.21 -11.48 3.57
N ARG A 97 -4.14 -12.22 3.26
CA ARG A 97 -4.21 -13.68 3.10
C ARG A 97 -4.57 -14.37 4.42
N ARG A 98 -3.97 -13.93 5.51
CA ARG A 98 -4.24 -14.50 6.84
C ARG A 98 -5.72 -14.36 7.21
N LEU A 99 -6.30 -13.19 6.95
CA LEU A 99 -7.71 -12.92 7.28
C LEU A 99 -8.66 -13.74 6.40
N ARG A 100 -8.30 -13.98 5.14
CA ARG A 100 -9.10 -14.82 4.25
C ARG A 100 -9.16 -16.27 4.72
N LYS A 101 -8.09 -16.77 5.33
CA LYS A 101 -8.01 -18.14 5.80
C LYS A 101 -8.78 -18.39 7.09
N ARG A 102 -9.25 -17.33 7.76
CA ARG A 102 -9.98 -17.45 9.03
C ARG A 102 -11.44 -17.80 8.88
N LYS A 103 -11.92 -17.99 7.68
CA LYS A 103 -13.31 -18.38 7.43
C LYS A 103 -13.59 -19.80 7.89
#